data_310c7204e48e91fd6c4e0fd3aa8a11fd
#
_entry.id   310c7204e48e91fd6c4e0fd3aa8a11fd
#
_cell.length_a   1.000
_cell.length_b   1.000
_cell.length_c   1.000
_cell.angle_alpha   90.00
_cell.angle_beta   90.00
_cell.angle_gamma   90.00
#
_symmetry.space_group_name_H-M   'P 1'
#
loop_
_entity.id
_entity.type
_entity.pdbx_description
1 polymer ?
#
loop_
_entity_poly.entity_id
_entity_poly.type
_entity_poly.pdbx_seq_one_letter_code
_entity_poly.pdbx_strand_id
1 'polypeptide(L)'
;MWLWLLLAPVLSLDYTWSTLHASSTSPELLKHTVSDYSENFPCLDCREHFQLLLETHPFPLEYVRTPADARVWSWLTHNLVNTRLNKTWESFDIMTQCDEL
;
A
#
# COMPACT_ATOMS: atom_id res chain seq x y z
N MET A 1 -9.78 -19.56 19.43
CA MET A 1 -9.41 -20.27 18.21
C MET A 1 -10.32 -19.96 17.05
N TRP A 2 -11.59 -19.94 17.27
CA TRP A 2 -12.55 -19.62 16.23
C TRP A 2 -12.48 -18.18 15.78
N LEU A 3 -12.16 -17.28 16.71
CA LEU A 3 -12.20 -15.86 16.45
C LEU A 3 -11.20 -15.43 15.40
N TRP A 4 -10.02 -16.02 15.42
CA TRP A 4 -9.02 -15.61 14.43
C TRP A 4 -9.40 -16.06 13.03
N LEU A 5 -10.16 -17.15 12.91
CA LEU A 5 -10.68 -17.58 11.61
C LEU A 5 -11.68 -16.57 11.06
N LEU A 6 -12.47 -15.99 11.95
CA LEU A 6 -13.41 -14.96 11.55
C LEU A 6 -12.70 -13.67 11.18
N LEU A 7 -11.60 -13.35 11.87
CA LEU A 7 -10.86 -12.13 11.59
C LEU A 7 -10.06 -12.21 10.30
N ALA A 8 -9.55 -13.37 9.97
CA ALA A 8 -8.73 -13.52 8.76
C ALA A 8 -9.46 -13.07 7.49
N PRO A 9 -10.72 -13.49 7.22
CA PRO A 9 -11.44 -12.99 6.05
C PRO A 9 -11.66 -11.49 6.09
N VAL A 10 -11.94 -10.94 7.27
CA VAL A 10 -12.14 -9.51 7.42
C VAL A 10 -10.86 -8.76 7.06
N LEU A 11 -9.73 -9.22 7.58
CA LEU A 11 -8.45 -8.60 7.29
C LEU A 11 -8.11 -8.68 5.81
N SER A 12 -8.43 -9.80 5.16
CA SER A 12 -8.12 -9.96 3.74
C SER A 12 -8.98 -9.09 2.84
N LEU A 13 -10.11 -8.57 3.34
CA LEU A 13 -10.94 -7.64 2.58
C LEU A 13 -10.35 -6.23 2.57
N ASP A 14 -9.35 -5.98 3.40
CA ASP A 14 -8.77 -4.65 3.56
C ASP A 14 -7.57 -4.40 2.65
N TYR A 15 -7.37 -5.20 1.62
CA TYR A 15 -6.31 -4.98 0.65
C TYR A 15 -6.72 -3.93 -0.37
N THR A 16 -6.85 -2.70 0.09
CA THR A 16 -7.29 -1.57 -0.73
C THR A 16 -6.28 -0.44 -0.62
N TRP A 17 -6.37 0.51 -1.55
CA TRP A 17 -5.55 1.71 -1.48
C TRP A 17 -5.89 2.55 -0.25
N SER A 18 -7.16 2.61 0.13
CA SER A 18 -7.55 3.35 1.33
C SER A 18 -6.85 2.80 2.57
N THR A 19 -6.80 1.50 2.71
CA THR A 19 -6.13 0.87 3.85
C THR A 19 -4.64 1.12 3.81
N LEU A 20 -4.03 1.03 2.63
CA LEU A 20 -2.61 1.30 2.50
C LEU A 20 -2.28 2.75 2.87
N HIS A 21 -3.04 3.71 2.35
CA HIS A 21 -2.83 5.12 2.67
C HIS A 21 -3.06 5.41 4.15
N ALA A 22 -4.06 4.77 4.75
CA ALA A 22 -4.32 4.93 6.18
C ALA A 22 -3.15 4.44 7.03
N SER A 23 -2.41 3.43 6.55
CA SER A 23 -1.24 2.91 7.26
C SER A 23 -0.05 3.86 7.20
N SER A 24 -0.13 4.91 6.37
CA SER A 24 0.98 5.86 6.19
C SER A 24 1.14 6.84 7.34
N THR A 25 0.43 6.65 8.44
CA THR A 25 0.60 7.47 9.64
C THR A 25 1.90 7.16 10.38
N SER A 26 2.49 6.00 10.10
CA SER A 26 3.71 5.56 10.76
C SER A 26 4.54 4.75 9.77
N PRO A 27 5.86 4.99 9.70
CA PRO A 27 6.74 4.19 8.85
C PRO A 27 6.67 2.70 9.18
N GLU A 28 6.62 2.34 10.44
CA GLU A 28 6.57 0.95 10.88
C GLU A 28 5.27 0.29 10.45
N LEU A 29 4.16 0.99 10.62
CA LEU A 29 2.87 0.47 10.21
C LEU A 29 2.80 0.31 8.70
N LEU A 30 3.31 1.28 7.96
CA LEU A 30 3.35 1.20 6.49
C LEU A 30 4.17 -0.01 6.05
N LYS A 31 5.36 -0.19 6.63
CA LYS A 31 6.23 -1.31 6.26
C LYS A 31 5.56 -2.65 6.53
N HIS A 32 4.88 -2.76 7.66
CA HIS A 32 4.14 -3.96 8.00
C HIS A 32 3.02 -4.23 6.99
N THR A 33 2.27 -3.20 6.65
CA THR A 33 1.16 -3.29 5.70
C THR A 33 1.67 -3.69 4.30
N VAL A 34 2.76 -3.07 3.87
CA VAL A 34 3.35 -3.37 2.56
C VAL A 34 3.83 -4.82 2.51
N SER A 35 4.46 -5.29 3.58
CA SER A 35 4.89 -6.68 3.66
C SER A 35 3.71 -7.63 3.54
N ASP A 36 2.62 -7.34 4.23
CA ASP A 36 1.41 -8.14 4.15
C ASP A 36 0.83 -8.14 2.73
N TYR A 37 0.77 -6.98 2.09
CA TYR A 37 0.26 -6.89 0.72
C TYR A 37 1.13 -7.69 -0.25
N SER A 38 2.45 -7.64 -0.09
CA SER A 38 3.36 -8.32 -1.00
C SER A 38 3.26 -9.83 -0.89
N GLU A 39 2.85 -10.34 0.26
CA GLU A 39 2.78 -11.78 0.51
C GLU A 39 1.39 -12.35 0.33
N ASN A 40 0.36 -11.56 0.61
CA ASN A 40 -0.99 -12.09 0.78
C ASN A 40 -2.06 -11.46 -0.09
N PHE A 41 -1.70 -10.50 -0.93
CA PHE A 41 -2.70 -9.86 -1.78
C PHE A 41 -3.42 -10.93 -2.62
N PRO A 42 -4.78 -10.91 -2.65
CA PRO A 42 -5.54 -12.03 -3.23
C PRO A 42 -5.29 -12.27 -4.72
N CYS A 43 -5.04 -11.22 -5.49
CA CYS A 43 -4.76 -11.36 -6.91
C CYS A 43 -3.30 -11.73 -7.12
N LEU A 44 -3.02 -12.91 -7.65
CA LEU A 44 -1.66 -13.38 -7.83
C LEU A 44 -0.85 -12.48 -8.76
N ASP A 45 -1.40 -12.12 -9.90
CA ASP A 45 -0.73 -11.22 -10.84
C ASP A 45 -0.44 -9.87 -10.20
N CYS A 46 -1.38 -9.34 -9.46
CA CYS A 46 -1.21 -8.05 -8.78
C CYS A 46 -0.10 -8.15 -7.73
N ARG A 47 -0.05 -9.27 -7.03
CA ARG A 47 0.97 -9.52 -6.01
C ARG A 47 2.36 -9.58 -6.63
N GLU A 48 2.51 -10.28 -7.73
CA GLU A 48 3.78 -10.39 -8.42
C GLU A 48 4.23 -9.04 -8.97
N HIS A 49 3.31 -8.28 -9.55
CA HIS A 49 3.62 -6.93 -10.03
C HIS A 49 4.01 -6.01 -8.88
N PHE A 50 3.35 -6.14 -7.75
CA PHE A 50 3.67 -5.34 -6.58
C PHE A 50 5.06 -5.67 -6.05
N GLN A 51 5.40 -6.95 -5.98
CA GLN A 51 6.74 -7.38 -5.57
C GLN A 51 7.82 -6.80 -6.48
N LEU A 52 7.58 -6.84 -7.79
CA LEU A 52 8.52 -6.26 -8.74
C LEU A 52 8.63 -4.75 -8.58
N LEU A 53 7.50 -4.08 -8.35
CA LEU A 53 7.48 -2.64 -8.12
C LEU A 53 8.30 -2.28 -6.88
N LEU A 54 8.21 -3.07 -5.82
CA LEU A 54 8.99 -2.82 -4.61
C LEU A 54 10.49 -2.93 -4.88
N GLU A 55 10.90 -3.89 -5.70
CA GLU A 55 12.31 -4.07 -6.04
C GLU A 55 12.87 -2.92 -6.85
N THR A 56 12.04 -2.30 -7.69
CA THR A 56 12.47 -1.24 -8.59
C THR A 56 12.00 0.14 -8.16
N HIS A 57 11.44 0.25 -6.98
CA HIS A 57 10.85 1.50 -6.48
C HIS A 57 11.91 2.61 -6.39
N PRO A 58 11.65 3.80 -6.94
CA PRO A 58 12.63 4.89 -6.89
C PRO A 58 12.85 5.44 -5.48
N PHE A 59 11.93 5.20 -4.56
CA PHE A 59 12.07 5.54 -3.15
C PHE A 59 11.98 4.26 -2.34
N PRO A 60 13.10 3.57 -2.09
CA PRO A 60 13.07 2.28 -1.38
C PRO A 60 12.42 2.41 -0.01
N LEU A 61 11.62 1.41 0.33
CA LEU A 61 10.86 1.42 1.58
C LEU A 61 11.76 1.54 2.81
N GLU A 62 12.96 1.02 2.75
CA GLU A 62 13.92 1.08 3.85
C GLU A 62 14.33 2.52 4.20
N TYR A 63 14.16 3.47 3.29
CA TYR A 63 14.47 4.87 3.52
C TYR A 63 13.30 5.68 4.05
N VAL A 64 12.14 5.06 4.20
CA VAL A 64 10.97 5.72 4.79
C VAL A 64 11.14 5.74 6.30
N ARG A 65 11.33 6.94 6.85
CA ARG A 65 11.68 7.11 8.28
C ARG A 65 10.73 8.01 9.05
N THR A 66 9.94 8.80 8.35
CA THR A 66 9.02 9.75 8.99
C THR A 66 7.61 9.53 8.45
N PRO A 67 6.58 10.01 9.16
CA PRO A 67 5.23 9.96 8.62
C PRO A 67 5.08 10.69 7.29
N ALA A 68 5.81 11.77 7.09
CA ALA A 68 5.81 12.48 5.82
C ALA A 68 6.36 11.60 4.70
N ASP A 69 7.47 10.92 4.98
CA ASP A 69 8.04 9.96 4.02
C ASP A 69 7.04 8.87 3.67
N ALA A 70 6.35 8.36 4.67
CA ALA A 70 5.37 7.30 4.48
C ALA A 70 4.24 7.74 3.54
N ARG A 71 3.76 8.96 3.70
CA ARG A 71 2.70 9.50 2.84
C ARG A 71 3.19 9.69 1.41
N VAL A 72 4.39 10.21 1.24
CA VAL A 72 4.99 10.38 -0.09
C VAL A 72 5.19 9.02 -0.75
N TRP A 73 5.68 8.04 -0.01
CA TRP A 73 5.91 6.70 -0.53
C TRP A 73 4.61 6.07 -1.01
N SER A 74 3.56 6.19 -0.22
CA SER A 74 2.25 5.62 -0.59
C SER A 74 1.66 6.29 -1.81
N TRP A 75 1.76 7.61 -1.89
CA TRP A 75 1.32 8.37 -3.06
C TRP A 75 2.08 7.94 -4.31
N LEU A 76 3.39 7.86 -4.23
CA LEU A 76 4.22 7.47 -5.35
C LEU A 76 3.90 6.05 -5.79
N THR A 77 3.77 5.13 -4.84
CA THR A 77 3.47 3.73 -5.14
C THR A 77 2.13 3.59 -5.85
N HIS A 78 1.11 4.30 -5.39
CA HIS A 78 -0.20 4.26 -6.02
C HIS A 78 -0.10 4.76 -7.47
N ASN A 79 0.65 5.83 -7.70
CA ASN A 79 0.81 6.38 -9.04
C ASN A 79 1.64 5.47 -9.94
N LEU A 80 2.62 4.77 -9.41
CA LEU A 80 3.38 3.80 -10.20
C LEU A 80 2.48 2.66 -10.66
N VAL A 81 1.56 2.21 -9.83
CA VAL A 81 0.57 1.21 -10.24
C VAL A 81 -0.38 1.82 -11.28
N ASN A 82 -0.80 3.07 -11.10
CA ASN A 82 -1.63 3.75 -12.08
C ASN A 82 -0.95 3.81 -13.43
N THR A 83 0.34 4.09 -13.46
CA THR A 83 1.11 4.09 -14.71
C THR A 83 1.05 2.73 -15.40
N ARG A 84 1.25 1.66 -14.64
CA ARG A 84 1.19 0.31 -15.20
C ARG A 84 -0.19 -0.01 -15.78
N LEU A 85 -1.24 0.53 -15.16
CA LEU A 85 -2.61 0.28 -15.57
C LEU A 85 -3.14 1.31 -16.57
N ASN A 86 -2.27 2.20 -17.08
CA ASN A 86 -2.64 3.29 -17.99
C ASN A 86 -3.65 4.26 -17.41
N LYS A 87 -3.59 4.47 -16.10
CA LYS A 87 -4.39 5.47 -15.41
C LYS A 87 -3.55 6.72 -15.19
N THR A 88 -4.22 7.87 -15.08
CA THR A 88 -3.53 9.14 -14.80
C THR A 88 -3.01 9.19 -13.38
N TRP A 89 -1.96 9.97 -13.19
CA TRP A 89 -1.42 10.24 -11.87
C TRP A 89 -2.37 11.15 -11.09
N GLU A 90 -2.56 10.86 -9.82
CA GLU A 90 -3.30 11.71 -8.92
C GLU A 90 -2.36 12.63 -8.16
N SER A 91 -2.84 13.83 -7.84
CA SER A 91 -2.04 14.76 -7.05
C SER A 91 -1.90 14.26 -5.62
N PHE A 92 -0.85 14.70 -4.95
CA PHE A 92 -0.60 14.31 -3.57
C PHE A 92 -1.76 14.72 -2.66
N ASP A 93 -2.28 15.93 -2.87
CA ASP A 93 -3.37 16.45 -2.04
C ASP A 93 -4.64 15.61 -2.18
N ILE A 94 -4.97 15.21 -3.39
CA ILE A 94 -6.16 14.40 -3.63
C ILE A 94 -6.02 13.03 -2.97
N MET A 95 -4.87 12.40 -3.10
CA MET A 95 -4.65 11.09 -2.51
C MET A 95 -4.70 11.11 -0.99
N THR A 96 -4.15 12.14 -0.38
CA THR A 96 -4.19 12.24 1.07
C THR A 96 -5.61 12.45 1.58
N GLN A 97 -6.47 13.07 0.76
CA GLN A 97 -7.88 13.22 1.10
C GLN A 97 -8.63 11.91 0.98
N CYS A 98 -8.23 11.05 0.07
CA CYS A 98 -8.87 9.75 -0.09
C CYS A 98 -8.72 8.86 1.14
N ASP A 99 -7.74 9.11 1.98
CA ASP A 99 -7.55 8.36 3.21
C ASP A 99 -8.73 8.52 4.16
N GLU A 100 -9.51 9.55 3.99
CA GLU A 100 -10.66 9.83 4.85
C GLU A 100 -11.93 9.13 4.35
N LEU A 101 -11.89 8.58 3.19
CA LEU A 101 -13.04 7.92 2.62
C LEU A 101 -13.06 6.45 2.99
#